data_0cc34de8af11c6c2eecea41b32bd2c89
#
_entry.id   0cc34de8af11c6c2eecea41b32bd2c89
#
_cell.length_a   1.000
_cell.length_b   1.000
_cell.length_c   1.000
_cell.angle_alpha   90.00
_cell.angle_beta   90.00
_cell.angle_gamma   90.00
#
_symmetry.space_group_name_H-M   'P 1'
#
loop_
_entity.id
_entity.type
_entity.pdbx_description
1 polymer ?
#
loop_
_entity_poly.entity_id
_entity_poly.type
_entity_poly.pdbx_seq_one_letter_code
_entity_poly.pdbx_strand_id
1 'polypeptide(L)'
;MPVKLRPIALFVFLPISAVLVAQSIPQATSASTAATRDTSYIDAQGTAYVTRVVPAPPDLSPEARKSLVRTTPDQGPPESLEHRRAQMELSGARQNAAWSKLCPNTIAESTIAGVPVRIVTPSSLSESNRHKVLMNLHGGSFNADSGSFGESIPIAGYTGIKVVAVLYRLAPEHPFPAAVDDAVAVYRELLKTYKPNRIVIYGTSAGAVLTAEVAVKLKELGLPMPAALGIFSTLDRFDAVDDSQAIYTLQGFAGHLEPPDGGIHDPYYVGSTDPKDPVLSPIYADLHGLPPTLFVTSGRDALLSGTANLHRAYLRASVDARLVVFDALPHEFWYDASLPESVEASHIMADFMLRQLAK
;
A
#
# COMPACT_ATOMS: atom_id res chain seq x y z
N MET A 1 -13.68 24.75 -88.51
CA MET A 1 -13.26 25.71 -87.53
C MET A 1 -11.97 25.18 -86.90
N PRO A 2 -10.83 25.89 -87.02
CA PRO A 2 -9.53 25.33 -86.59
C PRO A 2 -9.25 25.62 -85.13
N VAL A 3 -8.76 24.60 -84.49
CA VAL A 3 -8.25 24.64 -83.08
C VAL A 3 -6.86 25.22 -83.07
N LYS A 4 -6.65 26.31 -82.35
CA LYS A 4 -5.34 26.94 -82.14
C LYS A 4 -4.56 26.23 -81.08
N LEU A 5 -3.44 25.62 -81.45
CA LEU A 5 -2.41 25.13 -80.55
C LEU A 5 -1.60 26.33 -79.95
N ARG A 6 -1.44 26.38 -78.63
CA ARG A 6 -0.53 27.29 -77.91
C ARG A 6 0.79 26.59 -77.61
N PRO A 7 1.95 27.24 -77.61
CA PRO A 7 3.22 26.59 -77.43
C PRO A 7 3.49 26.31 -75.92
N ILE A 8 4.09 25.15 -75.71
CA ILE A 8 4.59 24.71 -74.38
C ILE A 8 5.94 25.34 -74.18
N ALA A 9 6.10 26.15 -73.10
CA ALA A 9 7.36 26.67 -72.66
C ALA A 9 8.12 25.60 -71.90
N LEU A 10 9.30 25.27 -72.37
CA LEU A 10 10.25 24.32 -71.75
C LEU A 10 11.01 25.06 -70.64
N PHE A 11 10.72 24.75 -69.40
CA PHE A 11 11.51 25.20 -68.26
C PHE A 11 12.67 24.22 -68.02
N VAL A 12 13.89 24.69 -68.25
CA VAL A 12 15.12 23.98 -67.93
C VAL A 12 15.34 24.14 -66.40
N PHE A 13 15.24 23.09 -65.65
CA PHE A 13 15.62 23.03 -64.22
C PHE A 13 17.13 22.75 -64.16
N LEU A 14 17.90 23.73 -63.64
CA LEU A 14 19.24 23.52 -63.18
C LEU A 14 19.21 22.91 -61.77
N PRO A 15 19.99 21.88 -61.47
CA PRO A 15 20.05 21.35 -60.12
C PRO A 15 20.86 22.31 -59.21
N ILE A 16 20.16 22.85 -58.19
CA ILE A 16 20.83 23.55 -57.09
C ILE A 16 21.33 22.45 -56.13
N SER A 17 22.63 22.21 -56.11
CA SER A 17 23.28 21.37 -55.11
C SER A 17 23.20 22.05 -53.76
N ALA A 18 22.23 21.64 -52.95
CA ALA A 18 22.19 22.03 -51.52
C ALA A 18 23.29 21.26 -50.75
N VAL A 19 24.32 21.97 -50.38
CA VAL A 19 25.31 21.48 -49.42
C VAL A 19 24.59 21.44 -48.05
N LEU A 20 24.22 20.26 -47.63
CA LEU A 20 23.78 20.02 -46.25
C LEU A 20 24.99 20.18 -45.35
N VAL A 21 25.16 21.36 -44.72
CA VAL A 21 25.98 21.50 -43.53
C VAL A 21 25.25 20.78 -42.39
N ALA A 22 25.70 19.58 -42.09
CA ALA A 22 25.28 18.88 -40.88
C ALA A 22 25.78 19.71 -39.69
N GLN A 23 24.91 20.54 -39.12
CA GLN A 23 25.14 21.09 -37.78
C GLN A 23 25.03 19.89 -36.81
N SER A 24 26.16 19.47 -36.29
CA SER A 24 26.26 18.58 -35.15
C SER A 24 25.57 19.27 -33.97
N ILE A 25 24.35 18.84 -33.65
CA ILE A 25 23.70 19.17 -32.37
C ILE A 25 24.62 18.62 -31.28
N PRO A 26 25.15 19.44 -30.38
CA PRO A 26 25.89 18.90 -29.24
C PRO A 26 24.92 18.01 -28.50
N GLN A 27 25.19 16.70 -28.46
CA GLN A 27 24.57 15.81 -27.48
C GLN A 27 24.95 16.39 -26.12
N ALA A 28 23.97 16.97 -25.44
CA ALA A 28 24.11 17.31 -24.04
C ALA A 28 24.28 15.96 -23.31
N THR A 29 25.52 15.58 -23.08
CA THR A 29 25.90 14.65 -22.05
C THR A 29 25.54 15.33 -20.72
N SER A 30 24.28 15.22 -20.29
CA SER A 30 23.94 15.39 -18.89
C SER A 30 24.50 14.17 -18.15
N ALA A 31 25.81 14.16 -17.96
CA ALA A 31 26.38 13.45 -16.83
C ALA A 31 25.79 14.16 -15.62
N SER A 32 24.71 13.62 -15.05
CA SER A 32 24.32 13.89 -13.68
C SER A 32 25.59 13.65 -12.86
N THR A 33 26.30 14.71 -12.50
CA THR A 33 27.30 14.65 -11.43
C THR A 33 26.49 14.30 -10.19
N ALA A 34 26.35 12.99 -9.91
CA ALA A 34 25.81 12.53 -8.66
C ALA A 34 26.48 13.33 -7.56
N ALA A 35 25.69 13.97 -6.71
CA ALA A 35 26.20 14.74 -5.60
C ALA A 35 27.12 13.82 -4.78
N THR A 36 28.41 14.01 -4.88
CA THR A 36 29.41 13.19 -4.18
C THR A 36 29.60 13.65 -2.74
N ARG A 37 28.88 14.69 -2.32
CA ARG A 37 29.05 15.33 -1.03
C ARG A 37 27.69 15.60 -0.38
N ASP A 38 27.60 15.24 0.89
CA ASP A 38 26.47 15.60 1.75
C ASP A 38 26.47 17.12 1.96
N THR A 39 25.38 17.78 1.57
CA THR A 39 25.15 19.22 1.76
C THR A 39 23.97 19.49 2.70
N SER A 40 23.61 18.50 3.50
CA SER A 40 22.46 18.59 4.41
C SER A 40 22.72 19.61 5.53
N TYR A 41 21.65 20.30 5.94
CA TYR A 41 21.65 21.19 7.10
C TYR A 41 20.27 21.18 7.77
N ILE A 42 20.19 21.67 9.01
CA ILE A 42 18.96 21.87 9.77
C ILE A 42 18.82 23.36 10.05
N ASP A 43 17.66 23.93 9.77
CA ASP A 43 17.38 25.34 10.06
C ASP A 43 16.97 25.57 11.52
N ALA A 44 16.75 26.84 11.88
CA ALA A 44 16.37 27.24 13.25
C ALA A 44 14.97 26.74 13.67
N GLN A 45 14.13 26.33 12.73
CA GLN A 45 12.81 25.75 12.96
C GLN A 45 12.86 24.22 13.09
N GLY A 46 14.05 23.60 12.89
CA GLY A 46 14.24 22.16 12.92
C GLY A 46 13.94 21.48 11.58
N THR A 47 13.71 22.23 10.49
CA THR A 47 13.53 21.69 9.15
C THR A 47 14.85 21.15 8.62
N ALA A 48 14.87 19.88 8.21
CA ALA A 48 16.04 19.25 7.61
C ALA A 48 16.00 19.38 6.08
N TYR A 49 17.07 19.95 5.53
CA TYR A 49 17.34 19.99 4.09
C TYR A 49 18.37 18.90 3.78
N VAL A 50 17.94 17.83 3.12
CA VAL A 50 18.73 16.60 3.01
C VAL A 50 19.16 16.33 1.58
N THR A 51 20.49 16.21 1.37
CA THR A 51 21.08 15.69 0.14
C THR A 51 22.03 14.56 0.51
N ARG A 52 21.63 13.32 0.24
CA ARG A 52 22.39 12.13 0.64
C ARG A 52 22.47 11.09 -0.47
N VAL A 53 23.62 10.41 -0.55
CA VAL A 53 23.74 9.16 -1.32
C VAL A 53 23.47 8.01 -0.36
N VAL A 54 22.39 7.26 -0.60
CA VAL A 54 21.96 6.15 0.25
C VAL A 54 22.08 4.86 -0.56
N PRO A 55 23.15 4.08 -0.38
CA PRO A 55 23.33 2.82 -1.08
C PRO A 55 22.28 1.78 -0.65
N ALA A 56 22.06 0.78 -1.50
CA ALA A 56 21.30 -0.39 -1.08
C ALA A 56 22.11 -1.16 -0.02
N PRO A 57 21.47 -1.60 1.09
CA PRO A 57 22.14 -2.40 2.11
C PRO A 57 22.76 -3.69 1.57
N PRO A 58 23.87 -4.18 2.16
CA PRO A 58 24.58 -5.34 1.65
C PRO A 58 23.86 -6.68 1.90
N ASP A 59 22.95 -6.74 2.82
CA ASP A 59 22.22 -7.93 3.27
C ASP A 59 20.89 -8.18 2.57
N LEU A 60 20.45 -7.25 1.70
CA LEU A 60 19.28 -7.49 0.85
C LEU A 60 19.55 -8.62 -0.15
N SER A 61 18.50 -9.42 -0.43
CA SER A 61 18.56 -10.43 -1.49
C SER A 61 18.87 -9.81 -2.87
N PRO A 62 19.41 -10.58 -3.83
CA PRO A 62 19.59 -10.09 -5.20
C PRO A 62 18.28 -9.63 -5.84
N GLU A 63 17.16 -10.29 -5.55
CA GLU A 63 15.82 -9.97 -6.01
C GLU A 63 15.36 -8.63 -5.46
N ALA A 64 15.51 -8.41 -4.16
CA ALA A 64 15.17 -7.15 -3.50
C ALA A 64 16.03 -6.00 -4.01
N ARG A 65 17.34 -6.19 -4.20
CA ARG A 65 18.19 -5.16 -4.84
C ARG A 65 17.71 -4.79 -6.23
N LYS A 66 17.32 -5.79 -7.03
CA LYS A 66 16.79 -5.57 -8.38
C LYS A 66 15.48 -4.78 -8.33
N SER A 67 14.60 -5.04 -7.37
CA SER A 67 13.34 -4.31 -7.22
C SER A 67 13.52 -2.84 -6.83
N LEU A 68 14.65 -2.48 -6.21
CA LEU A 68 14.98 -1.09 -5.88
C LEU A 68 15.48 -0.27 -7.09
N VAL A 69 15.85 -0.94 -8.19
CA VAL A 69 16.32 -0.25 -9.39
C VAL A 69 15.13 0.24 -10.21
N ARG A 70 15.00 1.55 -10.32
CA ARG A 70 13.99 2.16 -11.18
C ARG A 70 14.60 2.62 -12.49
N THR A 71 13.98 2.21 -13.57
CA THR A 71 14.42 2.54 -14.93
C THR A 71 13.74 3.76 -15.54
N THR A 72 12.63 4.22 -14.96
CA THR A 72 11.86 5.35 -15.50
C THR A 72 11.38 6.26 -14.37
N PRO A 73 11.63 7.58 -14.43
CA PRO A 73 10.94 8.53 -13.57
C PRO A 73 9.45 8.50 -13.88
N ASP A 74 8.63 8.44 -12.84
CA ASP A 74 7.18 8.56 -12.98
C ASP A 74 6.84 10.03 -13.27
N GLN A 75 6.76 10.40 -14.54
CA GLN A 75 6.46 11.76 -15.02
C GLN A 75 5.21 11.78 -15.89
N GLY A 76 4.32 10.82 -15.71
CA GLY A 76 3.03 10.80 -16.36
C GLY A 76 2.07 11.87 -15.80
N PRO A 77 1.04 12.28 -16.57
CA PRO A 77 -0.04 13.08 -16.05
C PRO A 77 -0.74 12.32 -14.91
N PRO A 78 -1.41 13.04 -13.98
CA PRO A 78 -2.17 12.38 -12.91
C PRO A 78 -3.10 11.30 -13.50
N GLU A 79 -2.99 10.11 -12.95
CA GLU A 79 -3.75 8.95 -13.41
C GLU A 79 -5.24 9.12 -13.06
N SER A 80 -6.15 8.82 -14.00
CA SER A 80 -7.58 8.80 -13.68
C SER A 80 -7.90 7.67 -12.70
N LEU A 81 -8.90 7.86 -11.84
CA LEU A 81 -9.34 6.85 -10.87
C LEU A 81 -9.73 5.53 -11.56
N GLU A 82 -10.40 5.61 -12.71
CA GLU A 82 -10.77 4.43 -13.51
C GLU A 82 -9.53 3.66 -13.98
N HIS A 83 -8.54 4.38 -14.52
CA HIS A 83 -7.28 3.76 -14.95
C HIS A 83 -6.54 3.12 -13.78
N ARG A 84 -6.45 3.83 -12.65
CA ARG A 84 -5.86 3.30 -11.41
C ARG A 84 -6.54 2.00 -10.97
N ARG A 85 -7.88 1.97 -10.92
CA ARG A 85 -8.64 0.76 -10.54
C ARG A 85 -8.36 -0.41 -11.49
N ALA A 86 -8.35 -0.16 -12.81
CA ALA A 86 -8.01 -1.17 -13.79
C ALA A 86 -6.58 -1.70 -13.63
N GLN A 87 -5.59 -0.84 -13.33
CA GLN A 87 -4.22 -1.26 -13.05
C GLN A 87 -4.13 -2.09 -11.76
N MET A 88 -4.89 -1.74 -10.71
CA MET A 88 -4.93 -2.52 -9.47
C MET A 88 -5.55 -3.91 -9.69
N GLU A 89 -6.60 -4.03 -10.50
CA GLU A 89 -7.15 -5.34 -10.91
C GLU A 89 -6.12 -6.22 -11.62
N LEU A 90 -5.39 -5.66 -12.58
CA LEU A 90 -4.31 -6.37 -13.28
C LEU A 90 -3.19 -6.77 -12.32
N SER A 91 -2.86 -5.92 -11.36
CA SER A 91 -1.87 -6.22 -10.33
C SER A 91 -2.36 -7.35 -9.41
N GLY A 92 -3.60 -7.28 -8.96
CA GLY A 92 -4.23 -8.32 -8.16
C GLY A 92 -4.24 -9.69 -8.87
N ALA A 93 -4.55 -9.72 -10.17
CA ALA A 93 -4.48 -10.96 -10.95
C ALA A 93 -3.05 -11.53 -11.00
N ARG A 94 -2.02 -10.68 -11.12
CA ARG A 94 -0.61 -11.11 -11.08
C ARG A 94 -0.22 -11.64 -9.70
N GLN A 95 -0.62 -10.95 -8.62
CA GLN A 95 -0.39 -11.37 -7.24
C GLN A 95 -1.04 -12.75 -6.99
N ASN A 96 -2.31 -12.92 -7.40
CA ASN A 96 -3.01 -14.21 -7.32
C ASN A 96 -2.22 -15.32 -8.02
N ALA A 97 -1.85 -15.10 -9.28
CA ALA A 97 -1.10 -16.09 -10.06
C ALA A 97 0.27 -16.45 -9.44
N ALA A 98 0.95 -15.48 -8.83
CA ALA A 98 2.26 -15.68 -8.21
C ALA A 98 2.14 -16.39 -6.84
N TRP A 99 1.33 -15.86 -5.93
CA TRP A 99 1.17 -16.42 -4.58
C TRP A 99 0.47 -17.78 -4.56
N SER A 100 -0.48 -18.05 -5.47
CA SER A 100 -1.15 -19.36 -5.53
C SER A 100 -0.22 -20.50 -5.94
N LYS A 101 0.92 -20.22 -6.57
CA LYS A 101 1.97 -21.22 -6.82
C LYS A 101 2.70 -21.64 -5.54
N LEU A 102 2.93 -20.69 -4.63
CA LEU A 102 3.60 -20.93 -3.35
C LEU A 102 2.61 -21.43 -2.28
N CYS A 103 1.39 -20.90 -2.30
CA CYS A 103 0.32 -21.14 -1.32
C CYS A 103 -0.93 -21.65 -2.04
N PRO A 104 -1.03 -22.94 -2.37
CA PRO A 104 -2.21 -23.51 -3.05
C PRO A 104 -3.50 -23.24 -2.26
N ASN A 105 -4.52 -22.76 -2.95
CA ASN A 105 -5.77 -22.30 -2.34
C ASN A 105 -6.96 -22.43 -3.30
N THR A 106 -8.16 -22.19 -2.80
CA THR A 106 -9.37 -21.92 -3.58
C THR A 106 -9.92 -20.56 -3.19
N ILE A 107 -10.44 -19.82 -4.17
CA ILE A 107 -11.00 -18.48 -3.96
C ILE A 107 -12.46 -18.51 -4.40
N ALA A 108 -13.34 -18.01 -3.53
CA ALA A 108 -14.76 -17.86 -3.80
C ALA A 108 -15.22 -16.43 -3.51
N GLU A 109 -15.94 -15.84 -4.44
CA GLU A 109 -16.66 -14.58 -4.22
C GLU A 109 -17.94 -14.89 -3.43
N SER A 110 -18.30 -14.03 -2.48
CA SER A 110 -19.47 -14.18 -1.62
C SER A 110 -19.95 -12.83 -1.11
N THR A 111 -20.97 -12.85 -0.27
CA THR A 111 -21.51 -11.66 0.41
C THR A 111 -21.74 -11.98 1.88
N ILE A 112 -21.25 -11.13 2.77
CA ILE A 112 -21.46 -11.23 4.22
C ILE A 112 -22.09 -9.92 4.72
N ALA A 113 -23.22 -9.98 5.37
CA ALA A 113 -23.98 -8.80 5.83
C ALA A 113 -24.26 -7.75 4.73
N GLY A 114 -24.42 -8.17 3.49
CA GLY A 114 -24.60 -7.29 2.32
C GLY A 114 -23.31 -6.75 1.72
N VAL A 115 -22.16 -7.01 2.34
CA VAL A 115 -20.85 -6.56 1.86
C VAL A 115 -20.21 -7.65 1.01
N PRO A 116 -19.73 -7.35 -0.21
CA PRO A 116 -18.98 -8.29 -1.02
C PRO A 116 -17.70 -8.73 -0.31
N VAL A 117 -17.38 -10.01 -0.37
CA VAL A 117 -16.16 -10.56 0.23
C VAL A 117 -15.52 -11.58 -0.71
N ARG A 118 -14.21 -11.73 -0.59
CA ARG A 118 -13.45 -12.81 -1.22
C ARG A 118 -12.99 -13.79 -0.16
N ILE A 119 -13.37 -15.05 -0.30
CA ILE A 119 -13.04 -16.11 0.66
C ILE A 119 -11.88 -16.91 0.10
N VAL A 120 -10.72 -16.79 0.72
CA VAL A 120 -9.52 -17.57 0.39
C VAL A 120 -9.42 -18.75 1.35
N THR A 121 -9.53 -19.97 0.81
CA THR A 121 -9.42 -21.21 1.58
C THR A 121 -8.12 -21.92 1.20
N PRO A 122 -7.15 -22.05 2.12
CA PRO A 122 -5.89 -22.73 1.82
C PRO A 122 -6.11 -24.24 1.67
N SER A 123 -5.37 -24.88 0.78
CA SER A 123 -5.40 -26.35 0.62
C SER A 123 -4.92 -27.09 1.87
N SER A 124 -4.17 -26.41 2.76
CA SER A 124 -3.68 -26.91 4.04
C SER A 124 -4.67 -26.75 5.22
N LEU A 125 -5.93 -26.33 4.95
CA LEU A 125 -6.92 -26.13 6.01
C LEU A 125 -7.16 -27.42 6.79
N SER A 126 -6.71 -27.45 8.04
CA SER A 126 -6.90 -28.58 8.95
C SER A 126 -8.23 -28.48 9.71
N GLU A 127 -8.70 -29.60 10.27
CA GLU A 127 -9.92 -29.63 11.10
C GLU A 127 -9.80 -28.68 12.31
N SER A 128 -8.63 -28.62 12.95
CA SER A 128 -8.37 -27.73 14.09
C SER A 128 -8.44 -26.24 13.75
N ASN A 129 -8.32 -25.87 12.48
CA ASN A 129 -8.37 -24.50 12.00
C ASN A 129 -9.74 -24.08 11.47
N ARG A 130 -10.70 -25.00 11.32
CA ARG A 130 -12.06 -24.69 10.81
C ARG A 130 -12.85 -23.73 11.71
N HIS A 131 -12.49 -23.66 12.99
CA HIS A 131 -13.12 -22.76 13.96
C HIS A 131 -12.43 -21.40 14.10
N LYS A 132 -11.48 -21.11 13.21
CA LYS A 132 -10.72 -19.86 13.14
C LYS A 132 -10.97 -19.17 11.81
N VAL A 133 -10.90 -17.86 11.81
CA VAL A 133 -11.01 -17.05 10.60
C VAL A 133 -10.11 -15.81 10.70
N LEU A 134 -9.52 -15.42 9.59
CA LEU A 134 -8.79 -14.18 9.46
C LEU A 134 -9.61 -13.23 8.57
N MET A 135 -9.78 -12.00 9.01
CA MET A 135 -10.50 -10.97 8.29
C MET A 135 -9.47 -9.98 7.73
N ASN A 136 -9.37 -9.91 6.41
CA ASN A 136 -8.48 -9.00 5.72
C ASN A 136 -9.21 -7.74 5.28
N LEU A 137 -8.57 -6.60 5.49
CA LEU A 137 -8.95 -5.28 4.99
C LEU A 137 -7.84 -4.84 4.03
N HIS A 138 -8.15 -4.78 2.74
CA HIS A 138 -7.13 -4.58 1.71
C HIS A 138 -6.61 -3.13 1.65
N GLY A 139 -5.38 -2.95 1.11
CA GLY A 139 -4.80 -1.66 0.78
C GLY A 139 -5.39 -1.03 -0.48
N GLY A 140 -4.84 0.12 -0.90
CA GLY A 140 -5.22 0.81 -2.13
C GLY A 140 -5.80 2.20 -1.91
N SER A 141 -5.34 2.93 -0.91
CA SER A 141 -5.71 4.34 -0.61
C SER A 141 -7.23 4.55 -0.53
N PHE A 142 -7.97 3.59 0.00
CA PHE A 142 -9.44 3.61 0.09
C PHE A 142 -10.19 3.76 -1.24
N ASN A 143 -9.51 3.85 -2.37
CA ASN A 143 -10.12 4.13 -3.67
C ASN A 143 -9.95 2.99 -4.70
N ALA A 144 -9.18 1.95 -4.37
CA ALA A 144 -8.97 0.76 -5.18
C ALA A 144 -8.66 -0.46 -4.29
N ASP A 145 -8.76 -1.68 -4.83
CA ASP A 145 -8.26 -2.91 -4.20
C ASP A 145 -6.85 -3.22 -4.72
N SER A 146 -5.82 -2.95 -3.90
CA SER A 146 -4.43 -3.27 -4.26
C SER A 146 -3.95 -4.60 -3.68
N GLY A 147 -4.58 -5.12 -2.62
CA GLY A 147 -3.98 -6.13 -1.76
C GLY A 147 -4.83 -7.35 -1.42
N SER A 148 -6.12 -7.42 -1.75
CA SER A 148 -6.99 -8.52 -1.29
C SER A 148 -6.49 -9.92 -1.68
N PHE A 149 -5.72 -10.06 -2.76
CA PHE A 149 -5.03 -11.30 -3.13
C PHE A 149 -3.65 -11.41 -2.47
N GLY A 150 -2.81 -10.37 -2.63
CA GLY A 150 -1.44 -10.35 -2.14
C GLY A 150 -1.33 -10.46 -0.62
N GLU A 151 -2.34 -10.00 0.10
CA GLU A 151 -2.41 -10.12 1.56
C GLU A 151 -3.07 -11.44 2.01
N SER A 152 -4.10 -11.90 1.30
CA SER A 152 -4.91 -13.02 1.78
C SER A 152 -4.30 -14.38 1.47
N ILE A 153 -3.73 -14.56 0.27
CA ILE A 153 -3.23 -15.85 -0.17
C ILE A 153 -2.04 -16.34 0.65
N PRO A 154 -0.94 -15.55 0.84
CA PRO A 154 0.18 -16.00 1.66
C PRO A 154 -0.23 -16.23 3.11
N ILE A 155 -1.02 -15.34 3.70
CA ILE A 155 -1.46 -15.48 5.09
C ILE A 155 -2.37 -16.71 5.26
N ALA A 156 -3.29 -16.99 4.33
CA ALA A 156 -4.06 -18.22 4.35
C ALA A 156 -3.17 -19.46 4.25
N GLY A 157 -2.21 -19.45 3.32
CA GLY A 157 -1.29 -20.56 3.10
C GLY A 157 -0.41 -20.88 4.30
N TYR A 158 0.25 -19.87 4.87
CA TYR A 158 1.17 -20.05 5.99
C TYR A 158 0.48 -20.30 7.33
N THR A 159 -0.74 -19.78 7.52
CA THR A 159 -1.52 -20.07 8.73
C THR A 159 -2.32 -21.36 8.65
N GLY A 160 -2.65 -21.84 7.45
CA GLY A 160 -3.63 -22.91 7.24
C GLY A 160 -5.04 -22.52 7.70
N ILE A 161 -5.39 -21.23 7.72
CA ILE A 161 -6.66 -20.68 8.16
C ILE A 161 -7.33 -19.94 7.01
N LYS A 162 -8.65 -20.05 6.92
CA LYS A 162 -9.47 -19.33 5.95
C LYS A 162 -9.34 -17.81 6.16
N VAL A 163 -9.19 -17.06 5.06
CA VAL A 163 -9.23 -15.60 5.05
C VAL A 163 -10.51 -15.11 4.39
N VAL A 164 -11.17 -14.16 5.01
CA VAL A 164 -12.28 -13.38 4.46
C VAL A 164 -11.73 -11.99 4.15
N ALA A 165 -11.45 -11.70 2.88
CA ALA A 165 -11.07 -10.38 2.41
C ALA A 165 -12.33 -9.55 2.15
N VAL A 166 -12.49 -8.45 2.87
CA VAL A 166 -13.64 -7.56 2.77
C VAL A 166 -13.44 -6.59 1.64
N LEU A 167 -14.30 -6.62 0.64
CA LEU A 167 -14.31 -5.68 -0.47
C LEU A 167 -15.22 -4.49 -0.10
N TYR A 168 -14.73 -3.69 0.84
CA TYR A 168 -15.46 -2.56 1.41
C TYR A 168 -15.71 -1.44 0.38
N ARG A 169 -16.73 -0.62 0.62
CA ARG A 169 -17.07 0.52 -0.24
C ARG A 169 -15.94 1.53 -0.31
N LEU A 170 -15.65 1.99 -1.52
CA LEU A 170 -14.49 2.82 -1.83
C LEU A 170 -14.85 4.30 -1.97
N ALA A 171 -13.88 5.15 -1.64
CA ALA A 171 -13.92 6.59 -1.93
C ALA A 171 -13.54 6.84 -3.41
N PRO A 172 -13.93 7.98 -3.99
CA PRO A 172 -14.71 9.07 -3.40
C PRO A 172 -16.20 8.81 -3.32
N GLU A 173 -16.71 7.72 -3.93
CA GLU A 173 -18.15 7.44 -4.00
C GLU A 173 -18.73 7.21 -2.59
N HIS A 174 -17.93 6.65 -1.69
CA HIS A 174 -18.31 6.34 -0.32
C HIS A 174 -17.19 6.72 0.66
N PRO A 175 -17.10 8.01 1.06
CA PRO A 175 -16.10 8.45 2.04
C PRO A 175 -16.32 7.82 3.42
N PHE A 176 -15.42 8.09 4.35
CA PHE A 176 -15.57 7.73 5.75
C PHE A 176 -16.97 8.15 6.28
N PRO A 177 -17.66 7.28 7.06
CA PRO A 177 -17.17 6.02 7.63
C PRO A 177 -17.60 4.75 6.86
N ALA A 178 -17.92 4.84 5.57
CA ALA A 178 -18.53 3.73 4.81
C ALA A 178 -17.72 2.42 4.87
N ALA A 179 -16.38 2.48 4.73
CA ALA A 179 -15.50 1.33 4.83
C ALA A 179 -15.49 0.71 6.25
N VAL A 180 -15.51 1.57 7.28
CA VAL A 180 -15.60 1.13 8.69
C VAL A 180 -16.90 0.41 8.95
N ASP A 181 -18.02 0.97 8.47
CA ASP A 181 -19.35 0.38 8.63
C ASP A 181 -19.44 -1.01 7.98
N ASP A 182 -18.90 -1.16 6.77
CA ASP A 182 -18.86 -2.43 6.06
C ASP A 182 -18.02 -3.47 6.82
N ALA A 183 -16.82 -3.09 7.26
CA ALA A 183 -15.94 -3.95 8.02
C ALA A 183 -16.57 -4.40 9.35
N VAL A 184 -17.20 -3.47 10.08
CA VAL A 184 -17.93 -3.77 11.32
C VAL A 184 -19.14 -4.69 11.06
N ALA A 185 -19.86 -4.50 9.96
CA ALA A 185 -20.99 -5.37 9.59
C ALA A 185 -20.53 -6.79 9.33
N VAL A 186 -19.44 -6.97 8.57
CA VAL A 186 -18.82 -8.28 8.33
C VAL A 186 -18.34 -8.91 9.65
N TYR A 187 -17.66 -8.15 10.50
CA TYR A 187 -17.18 -8.65 11.79
C TYR A 187 -18.33 -9.15 12.69
N ARG A 188 -19.43 -8.38 12.80
CA ARG A 188 -20.63 -8.81 13.54
C ARG A 188 -21.21 -10.13 13.01
N GLU A 189 -21.21 -10.33 11.71
CA GLU A 189 -21.68 -11.56 11.11
C GLU A 189 -20.75 -12.74 11.42
N LEU A 190 -19.42 -12.50 11.36
CA LEU A 190 -18.43 -13.51 11.74
C LEU A 190 -18.57 -13.94 13.21
N LEU A 191 -18.93 -13.03 14.12
CA LEU A 191 -19.17 -13.34 15.54
C LEU A 191 -20.33 -14.33 15.77
N LYS A 192 -21.25 -14.51 14.81
CA LYS A 192 -22.31 -15.53 14.91
C LYS A 192 -21.77 -16.96 14.72
N THR A 193 -20.64 -17.09 14.05
CA THR A 193 -20.02 -18.38 13.72
C THR A 193 -18.73 -18.64 14.51
N TYR A 194 -17.95 -17.61 14.75
CA TYR A 194 -16.63 -17.70 15.37
C TYR A 194 -16.60 -16.99 16.72
N LYS A 195 -15.92 -17.57 17.69
CA LYS A 195 -15.66 -16.88 18.96
C LYS A 195 -14.70 -15.70 18.71
N PRO A 196 -14.79 -14.58 19.44
CA PRO A 196 -13.92 -13.41 19.25
C PRO A 196 -12.44 -13.76 19.29
N ASN A 197 -12.01 -14.62 20.23
CA ASN A 197 -10.64 -15.09 20.35
C ASN A 197 -10.21 -16.09 19.24
N ARG A 198 -11.03 -16.28 18.23
CA ARG A 198 -10.76 -17.10 17.02
C ARG A 198 -10.81 -16.27 15.74
N ILE A 199 -10.87 -14.94 15.87
CA ILE A 199 -10.85 -13.99 14.77
C ILE A 199 -9.61 -13.11 14.91
N VAL A 200 -8.89 -12.87 13.81
CA VAL A 200 -7.86 -11.83 13.69
C VAL A 200 -8.29 -10.89 12.58
N ILE A 201 -8.11 -9.57 12.78
CA ILE A 201 -8.33 -8.56 11.74
C ILE A 201 -6.97 -8.00 11.35
N TYR A 202 -6.71 -7.85 10.05
CA TYR A 202 -5.45 -7.32 9.57
C TYR A 202 -5.59 -6.64 8.22
N GLY A 203 -4.65 -5.76 7.91
CA GLY A 203 -4.56 -5.12 6.61
C GLY A 203 -3.27 -4.35 6.40
N THR A 204 -3.06 -3.91 5.16
CA THR A 204 -1.91 -3.13 4.71
C THR A 204 -2.34 -1.76 4.22
N SER A 205 -1.51 -0.71 4.42
CA SER A 205 -1.76 0.62 3.87
C SER A 205 -3.11 1.19 4.33
N ALA A 206 -3.99 1.58 3.43
CA ALA A 206 -5.37 1.96 3.76
C ALA A 206 -6.09 0.88 4.59
N GLY A 207 -5.85 -0.41 4.31
CA GLY A 207 -6.39 -1.52 5.10
C GLY A 207 -5.81 -1.60 6.51
N ALA A 208 -4.58 -1.17 6.72
CA ALA A 208 -3.98 -1.06 8.05
C ALA A 208 -4.60 0.09 8.85
N VAL A 209 -4.83 1.24 8.21
CA VAL A 209 -5.60 2.35 8.80
C VAL A 209 -6.99 1.87 9.18
N LEU A 210 -7.70 1.23 8.24
CA LEU A 210 -9.04 0.68 8.48
C LEU A 210 -9.06 -0.37 9.58
N THR A 211 -8.01 -1.17 9.74
CA THR A 211 -7.88 -2.13 10.84
C THR A 211 -7.85 -1.42 12.20
N ALA A 212 -7.12 -0.32 12.31
CA ALA A 212 -7.07 0.49 13.52
C ALA A 212 -8.40 1.23 13.77
N GLU A 213 -9.00 1.81 12.74
CA GLU A 213 -10.32 2.46 12.77
C GLU A 213 -11.42 1.49 13.26
N VAL A 214 -11.44 0.28 12.66
CA VAL A 214 -12.38 -0.78 13.05
C VAL A 214 -12.17 -1.16 14.51
N ALA A 215 -10.94 -1.32 14.98
CA ALA A 215 -10.66 -1.67 16.37
C ALA A 215 -11.19 -0.60 17.35
N VAL A 216 -10.98 0.68 17.05
CA VAL A 216 -11.56 1.79 17.83
C VAL A 216 -13.08 1.75 17.78
N LYS A 217 -13.65 1.54 16.59
CA LYS A 217 -15.12 1.47 16.42
C LYS A 217 -15.75 0.29 17.15
N LEU A 218 -15.12 -0.88 17.14
CA LEU A 218 -15.59 -2.03 17.92
C LEU A 218 -15.62 -1.74 19.40
N LYS A 219 -14.60 -1.04 19.94
CA LYS A 219 -14.54 -0.60 21.34
C LYS A 219 -15.66 0.38 21.66
N GLU A 220 -15.89 1.40 20.84
CA GLU A 220 -17.00 2.36 21.00
C GLU A 220 -18.37 1.65 21.06
N LEU A 221 -18.55 0.64 20.20
CA LEU A 221 -19.81 -0.13 20.14
C LEU A 221 -19.93 -1.19 21.23
N GLY A 222 -18.94 -1.36 22.11
CA GLY A 222 -18.92 -2.39 23.14
C GLY A 222 -18.93 -3.81 22.57
N LEU A 223 -18.46 -4.00 21.34
CA LEU A 223 -18.38 -5.32 20.71
C LEU A 223 -17.17 -6.11 21.23
N PRO A 224 -17.27 -7.46 21.31
CA PRO A 224 -16.14 -8.29 21.69
C PRO A 224 -14.95 -8.06 20.74
N MET A 225 -13.75 -7.91 21.30
CA MET A 225 -12.55 -7.66 20.52
C MET A 225 -12.01 -8.96 19.89
N PRO A 226 -11.37 -8.90 18.69
CA PRO A 226 -10.71 -10.05 18.09
C PRO A 226 -9.51 -10.52 18.91
N ALA A 227 -8.96 -11.70 18.59
CA ALA A 227 -7.77 -12.26 19.23
C ALA A 227 -6.52 -11.37 19.05
N ALA A 228 -6.40 -10.71 17.91
CA ALA A 228 -5.26 -9.85 17.58
C ALA A 228 -5.58 -8.95 16.39
N LEU A 229 -4.71 -7.95 16.18
CA LEU A 229 -4.68 -7.08 15.01
C LEU A 229 -3.34 -7.22 14.26
N GLY A 230 -3.38 -7.11 12.93
CA GLY A 230 -2.22 -6.92 12.08
C GLY A 230 -2.30 -5.57 11.37
N ILE A 231 -1.40 -4.65 11.65
CA ILE A 231 -1.38 -3.30 11.10
C ILE A 231 -0.07 -3.13 10.32
N PHE A 232 -0.15 -3.31 8.99
CA PHE A 232 1.03 -3.39 8.15
C PHE A 232 1.18 -2.12 7.32
N SER A 233 2.11 -1.25 7.73
CA SER A 233 2.37 0.06 7.12
C SER A 233 1.13 0.97 7.10
N THR A 234 0.99 1.83 8.10
CA THR A 234 -0.22 2.64 8.34
C THR A 234 0.10 4.13 8.48
N LEU A 235 -0.88 4.98 8.15
CA LEU A 235 -0.99 6.31 8.73
C LEU A 235 -1.44 6.20 10.19
N ASP A 236 -1.10 7.18 10.99
CA ASP A 236 -1.62 7.33 12.35
C ASP A 236 -2.75 8.38 12.43
N ARG A 237 -2.78 9.33 11.47
CA ARG A 237 -3.72 10.47 11.38
C ARG A 237 -3.80 11.04 9.97
N PHE A 238 -4.82 11.89 9.74
CA PHE A 238 -5.07 12.54 8.46
C PHE A 238 -4.83 14.06 8.47
N ASP A 239 -4.52 14.66 9.62
CA ASP A 239 -4.35 16.12 9.79
C ASP A 239 -2.90 16.61 9.76
N ALA A 240 -1.93 15.72 9.56
CA ALA A 240 -0.50 16.06 9.51
C ALA A 240 0.29 15.12 8.61
N VAL A 241 1.45 15.57 8.18
CA VAL A 241 2.43 14.83 7.39
C VAL A 241 3.63 14.52 8.26
N ASP A 242 4.06 13.28 8.26
CA ASP A 242 5.21 12.81 9.03
C ASP A 242 6.51 12.81 8.21
N ASP A 243 7.67 12.71 8.87
CA ASP A 243 9.01 12.74 8.25
C ASP A 243 9.17 11.76 7.08
N SER A 244 8.75 10.50 7.26
CA SER A 244 8.91 9.50 6.21
C SER A 244 8.07 9.80 4.97
N GLN A 245 6.91 10.45 5.13
CA GLN A 245 6.09 10.89 4.01
C GLN A 245 6.73 12.05 3.25
N ALA A 246 7.42 12.95 3.97
CA ALA A 246 8.17 14.05 3.36
C ALA A 246 9.44 13.55 2.62
N ILE A 247 10.02 12.43 3.05
CA ILE A 247 11.26 11.87 2.48
C ILE A 247 10.97 10.89 1.33
N TYR A 248 9.97 10.02 1.49
CA TYR A 248 9.69 8.91 0.56
C TYR A 248 8.34 9.07 -0.12
N THR A 249 8.22 8.51 -1.30
CA THR A 249 6.93 8.15 -1.88
C THR A 249 6.52 6.75 -1.41
N LEU A 250 5.29 6.31 -1.75
CA LEU A 250 4.83 4.95 -1.42
C LEU A 250 5.74 3.84 -2.01
N GLN A 251 6.55 4.18 -2.99
CA GLN A 251 7.44 3.24 -3.66
C GLN A 251 8.93 3.55 -3.40
N GLY A 252 9.25 4.22 -2.27
CA GLY A 252 10.60 4.69 -1.96
C GLY A 252 11.00 5.85 -2.89
N PHE A 253 12.15 6.37 -2.87
CA PHE A 253 12.67 7.56 -3.57
C PHE A 253 12.17 7.83 -5.03
N ALA A 254 10.91 7.55 -5.32
CA ALA A 254 10.32 7.61 -6.63
C ALA A 254 9.62 8.93 -6.90
N GLY A 255 10.25 10.02 -6.84
CA GLY A 255 9.61 11.26 -7.21
C GLY A 255 10.25 12.48 -6.57
N HIS A 256 9.52 13.55 -6.58
CA HIS A 256 9.91 14.83 -6.06
C HIS A 256 9.99 14.80 -4.53
N LEU A 257 11.06 15.38 -4.00
CA LEU A 257 11.23 15.65 -2.57
C LEU A 257 10.60 17.01 -2.18
N GLU A 258 9.56 17.45 -2.87
CA GLU A 258 8.82 18.61 -2.40
C GLU A 258 8.08 18.25 -1.12
N PRO A 259 8.22 19.09 -0.08
CA PRO A 259 7.40 18.89 1.12
C PRO A 259 5.93 18.87 0.71
N PRO A 260 5.14 17.92 1.19
CA PRO A 260 3.70 17.99 0.99
C PRO A 260 3.21 19.34 1.52
N ASP A 261 2.26 19.92 0.83
CA ASP A 261 1.70 21.26 1.10
C ASP A 261 0.96 21.39 2.45
N GLY A 262 1.11 20.42 3.35
CA GLY A 262 0.49 20.39 4.69
C GLY A 262 -1.01 20.18 4.67
N GLY A 263 -1.56 19.72 3.54
CA GLY A 263 -2.98 19.42 3.38
C GLY A 263 -3.44 18.17 4.14
N ILE A 264 -4.73 17.96 4.12
CA ILE A 264 -5.38 16.75 4.66
C ILE A 264 -4.98 15.56 3.77
N HIS A 265 -4.48 14.48 4.37
CA HIS A 265 -4.26 13.23 3.67
C HIS A 265 -5.57 12.65 3.17
N ASP A 266 -5.57 12.20 1.92
CA ASP A 266 -6.70 11.53 1.27
C ASP A 266 -8.04 12.26 1.50
N PRO A 267 -8.22 13.49 0.99
CA PRO A 267 -9.41 14.28 1.22
C PRO A 267 -10.68 13.58 0.70
N TYR A 268 -10.55 12.68 -0.26
CA TYR A 268 -11.67 11.90 -0.78
C TYR A 268 -12.19 10.87 0.21
N TYR A 269 -11.29 10.25 0.99
CA TYR A 269 -11.69 9.33 2.06
C TYR A 269 -12.20 10.07 3.29
N VAL A 270 -11.48 11.11 3.74
CA VAL A 270 -11.86 11.93 4.91
C VAL A 270 -13.22 12.61 4.71
N GLY A 271 -13.51 13.08 3.50
CA GLY A 271 -14.76 13.77 3.19
C GLY A 271 -14.95 15.01 4.02
N SER A 272 -16.11 15.12 4.70
CA SER A 272 -16.44 16.24 5.58
C SER A 272 -16.14 15.98 7.07
N THR A 273 -15.52 14.85 7.39
CA THR A 273 -15.23 14.48 8.78
C THR A 273 -14.05 15.29 9.32
N ASP A 274 -14.05 15.61 10.60
CA ASP A 274 -12.89 16.21 11.26
C ASP A 274 -11.70 15.26 11.15
N PRO A 275 -10.57 15.65 10.56
CA PRO A 275 -9.39 14.81 10.46
C PRO A 275 -8.85 14.29 11.81
N LYS A 276 -9.28 14.89 12.92
CA LYS A 276 -8.97 14.47 14.30
C LYS A 276 -10.04 13.58 14.94
N ASP A 277 -11.07 13.20 14.19
CA ASP A 277 -12.03 12.21 14.69
C ASP A 277 -11.29 10.97 15.18
N PRO A 278 -11.56 10.48 16.42
CA PRO A 278 -10.79 9.38 17.01
C PRO A 278 -10.94 8.05 16.28
N VAL A 279 -12.02 7.83 15.54
CA VAL A 279 -12.17 6.62 14.71
C VAL A 279 -11.36 6.77 13.43
N LEU A 280 -11.47 7.91 12.76
CA LEU A 280 -10.75 8.22 11.52
C LEU A 280 -9.23 8.28 11.73
N SER A 281 -8.79 8.89 12.81
CA SER A 281 -7.38 9.05 13.18
C SER A 281 -7.11 8.41 14.54
N PRO A 282 -6.84 7.10 14.60
CA PRO A 282 -6.78 6.32 15.83
C PRO A 282 -5.75 6.79 16.85
N ILE A 283 -4.76 7.58 16.46
CA ILE A 283 -3.80 8.16 17.42
C ILE A 283 -4.46 9.08 18.45
N TYR A 284 -5.65 9.62 18.15
CA TYR A 284 -6.43 10.48 19.04
C TYR A 284 -7.43 9.69 19.90
N ALA A 285 -7.55 8.37 19.68
CA ALA A 285 -8.47 7.51 20.42
C ALA A 285 -7.90 7.06 21.78
N ASP A 286 -8.80 6.60 22.65
CA ASP A 286 -8.41 5.78 23.79
C ASP A 286 -8.11 4.34 23.35
N LEU A 287 -6.83 4.00 23.27
CA LEU A 287 -6.33 2.72 22.80
C LEU A 287 -6.22 1.64 23.91
N HIS A 288 -6.52 1.96 25.17
CA HIS A 288 -6.47 0.97 26.24
C HIS A 288 -7.43 -0.19 25.99
N GLY A 289 -6.95 -1.42 26.25
CA GLY A 289 -7.76 -2.64 26.07
C GLY A 289 -7.91 -3.12 24.64
N LEU A 290 -7.22 -2.51 23.67
CA LEU A 290 -7.12 -3.05 22.31
C LEU A 290 -6.35 -4.38 22.33
N PRO A 291 -6.59 -5.27 21.35
CA PRO A 291 -5.96 -6.59 21.28
C PRO A 291 -4.45 -6.51 21.05
N PRO A 292 -3.71 -7.59 21.33
CA PRO A 292 -2.31 -7.73 20.89
C PRO A 292 -2.17 -7.41 19.40
N THR A 293 -1.18 -6.58 19.05
CA THR A 293 -1.05 -6.03 17.70
C THR A 293 0.37 -6.19 17.16
N LEU A 294 0.47 -6.65 15.91
CA LEU A 294 1.71 -6.63 15.14
C LEU A 294 1.69 -5.50 14.13
N PHE A 295 2.71 -4.66 14.19
CA PHE A 295 3.03 -3.66 13.17
C PHE A 295 4.19 -4.17 12.31
N VAL A 296 4.09 -4.00 10.98
CA VAL A 296 5.17 -4.30 10.03
C VAL A 296 5.30 -3.12 9.08
N THR A 297 6.52 -2.70 8.78
CA THR A 297 6.83 -1.64 7.82
C THR A 297 8.26 -1.82 7.30
N SER A 298 8.78 -0.86 6.55
CA SER A 298 10.14 -0.90 6.02
C SER A 298 10.84 0.46 6.05
N GLY A 299 12.16 0.45 5.86
CA GLY A 299 13.02 1.62 6.02
C GLY A 299 12.85 2.68 4.93
N ARG A 300 12.27 2.34 3.76
CA ARG A 300 11.98 3.30 2.68
C ARG A 300 10.48 3.40 2.38
N ASP A 301 9.68 3.15 3.39
CA ASP A 301 8.23 3.26 3.33
C ASP A 301 7.78 4.66 3.75
N ALA A 302 6.98 5.32 2.92
CA ALA A 302 6.39 6.62 3.25
C ALA A 302 5.55 6.60 4.54
N LEU A 303 5.00 5.44 4.92
CA LEU A 303 4.17 5.29 6.11
C LEU A 303 4.92 4.78 7.35
N LEU A 304 6.26 4.72 7.30
CA LEU A 304 7.10 4.30 8.43
C LEU A 304 6.84 5.15 9.69
N SER A 305 6.80 6.48 9.57
CA SER A 305 6.59 7.37 10.70
C SER A 305 5.21 7.19 11.34
N GLY A 306 4.15 7.14 10.54
CA GLY A 306 2.78 6.89 11.02
C GLY A 306 2.68 5.54 11.72
N THR A 307 3.28 4.48 11.15
CA THR A 307 3.35 3.15 11.75
C THR A 307 4.07 3.19 13.12
N ALA A 308 5.22 3.87 13.20
CA ALA A 308 5.99 3.98 14.44
C ALA A 308 5.26 4.83 15.50
N ASN A 309 4.59 5.90 15.09
CA ASN A 309 3.81 6.75 15.99
C ASN A 309 2.63 6.00 16.59
N LEU A 310 1.86 5.29 15.76
CA LEU A 310 0.72 4.50 16.23
C LEU A 310 1.19 3.34 17.12
N HIS A 311 2.25 2.63 16.75
CA HIS A 311 2.86 1.60 17.62
C HIS A 311 3.22 2.17 18.99
N ARG A 312 3.87 3.34 19.07
CA ARG A 312 4.20 3.99 20.35
C ARG A 312 2.94 4.40 21.13
N ALA A 313 1.87 4.78 20.44
CA ALA A 313 0.59 5.09 21.09
C ALA A 313 -0.03 3.83 21.72
N TYR A 314 0.03 2.69 21.04
CA TYR A 314 -0.39 1.39 21.60
C TYR A 314 0.43 1.00 22.83
N LEU A 315 1.75 1.17 22.80
CA LEU A 315 2.62 0.92 23.98
C LEU A 315 2.25 1.83 25.16
N ARG A 316 1.99 3.12 24.93
CA ARG A 316 1.53 4.04 25.99
C ARG A 316 0.20 3.63 26.59
N ALA A 317 -0.67 3.00 25.80
CA ALA A 317 -1.94 2.42 26.23
C ALA A 317 -1.80 1.01 26.83
N SER A 318 -0.57 0.54 27.10
CA SER A 318 -0.27 -0.79 27.66
C SER A 318 -0.79 -1.95 26.81
N VAL A 319 -0.92 -1.78 25.50
CA VAL A 319 -1.25 -2.85 24.56
C VAL A 319 0.02 -3.67 24.26
N ASP A 320 -0.09 -5.01 24.20
CA ASP A 320 1.00 -5.88 23.68
C ASP A 320 1.20 -5.59 22.18
N ALA A 321 2.07 -4.64 21.88
CA ALA A 321 2.34 -4.19 20.52
C ALA A 321 3.78 -4.51 20.13
N ARG A 322 3.95 -5.08 18.93
CA ARG A 322 5.25 -5.44 18.34
C ARG A 322 5.44 -4.71 17.04
N LEU A 323 6.67 -4.25 16.78
CA LEU A 323 7.04 -3.60 15.52
C LEU A 323 8.18 -4.38 14.87
N VAL A 324 8.01 -4.68 13.58
CA VAL A 324 9.06 -5.23 12.71
C VAL A 324 9.29 -4.26 11.58
N VAL A 325 10.55 -3.88 11.35
CA VAL A 325 10.96 -2.97 10.26
C VAL A 325 11.96 -3.69 9.39
N PHE A 326 11.63 -3.86 8.12
CA PHE A 326 12.56 -4.36 7.11
C PHE A 326 13.41 -3.22 6.56
N ASP A 327 14.70 -3.43 6.34
CA ASP A 327 15.56 -2.36 5.83
C ASP A 327 15.34 -2.10 4.33
N ALA A 328 15.39 -0.82 3.95
CA ALA A 328 15.48 -0.31 2.57
C ALA A 328 14.40 -0.76 1.56
N LEU A 329 13.43 -1.54 1.95
CA LEU A 329 12.35 -1.97 1.06
C LEU A 329 11.27 -0.89 0.93
N PRO A 330 10.52 -0.84 -0.20
CA PRO A 330 9.45 0.12 -0.40
C PRO A 330 8.18 -0.30 0.34
N HIS A 331 7.17 0.57 0.30
CA HIS A 331 5.82 0.29 0.77
C HIS A 331 5.25 -0.99 0.12
N GLU A 332 4.55 -1.81 0.90
CA GLU A 332 3.86 -3.05 0.44
C GLU A 332 4.77 -4.08 -0.24
N PHE A 333 6.09 -4.08 0.01
CA PHE A 333 7.03 -4.99 -0.65
C PHE A 333 6.60 -6.46 -0.53
N TRP A 334 5.90 -6.84 0.53
CA TRP A 334 5.39 -8.20 0.77
C TRP A 334 4.31 -8.66 -0.20
N TYR A 335 3.83 -7.83 -1.13
CA TYR A 335 2.95 -8.27 -2.21
C TYR A 335 3.68 -9.00 -3.33
N ASP A 336 5.00 -8.79 -3.46
CA ASP A 336 5.82 -9.43 -4.48
C ASP A 336 6.30 -10.81 -4.02
N ALA A 337 5.63 -11.86 -4.51
CA ALA A 337 5.95 -13.26 -4.19
C ALA A 337 7.34 -13.70 -4.67
N SER A 338 8.05 -12.90 -5.47
CA SER A 338 9.40 -13.21 -5.95
C SER A 338 10.50 -12.84 -4.97
N LEU A 339 10.20 -12.02 -3.95
CA LEU A 339 11.17 -11.56 -2.96
C LEU A 339 11.25 -12.52 -1.77
N PRO A 340 12.44 -13.03 -1.41
CA PRO A 340 12.63 -13.76 -0.16
C PRO A 340 12.13 -13.02 1.07
N GLU A 341 12.34 -11.70 1.13
CA GLU A 341 11.90 -10.83 2.22
C GLU A 341 10.36 -10.76 2.32
N SER A 342 9.64 -10.87 1.20
CA SER A 342 8.17 -10.94 1.20
C SER A 342 7.65 -12.24 1.81
N VAL A 343 8.34 -13.35 1.53
CA VAL A 343 8.07 -14.65 2.14
C VAL A 343 8.34 -14.60 3.65
N GLU A 344 9.48 -14.02 4.04
CA GLU A 344 9.83 -13.83 5.46
C GLU A 344 8.81 -12.97 6.20
N ALA A 345 8.42 -11.82 5.63
CA ALA A 345 7.40 -10.95 6.21
C ALA A 345 6.07 -11.68 6.40
N SER A 346 5.64 -12.43 5.38
CA SER A 346 4.40 -13.23 5.44
C SER A 346 4.46 -14.30 6.53
N HIS A 347 5.59 -14.95 6.74
CA HIS A 347 5.80 -15.90 7.85
C HIS A 347 5.73 -15.20 9.21
N ILE A 348 6.39 -14.06 9.39
CA ILE A 348 6.35 -13.28 10.64
C ILE A 348 4.92 -12.90 10.99
N MET A 349 4.13 -12.41 9.99
CA MET A 349 2.73 -12.07 10.14
C MET A 349 1.89 -13.29 10.54
N ALA A 350 2.04 -14.39 9.80
CA ALA A 350 1.30 -15.64 10.04
C ALA A 350 1.61 -16.23 11.41
N ASP A 351 2.87 -16.30 11.79
CA ASP A 351 3.32 -16.82 13.09
C ASP A 351 2.78 -16.01 14.26
N PHE A 352 2.71 -14.68 14.12
CA PHE A 352 2.09 -13.84 15.14
C PHE A 352 0.61 -14.20 15.30
N MET A 353 -0.14 -14.26 14.20
CA MET A 353 -1.57 -14.59 14.21
C MET A 353 -1.83 -15.97 14.81
N LEU A 354 -1.05 -16.97 14.42
CA LEU A 354 -1.15 -18.33 14.98
C LEU A 354 -0.93 -18.37 16.48
N ARG A 355 0.08 -17.64 17.00
CA ARG A 355 0.36 -17.55 18.44
C ARG A 355 -0.80 -16.93 19.22
N GLN A 356 -1.48 -15.92 18.67
CA GLN A 356 -2.62 -15.31 19.35
C GLN A 356 -3.87 -16.21 19.31
N LEU A 357 -4.10 -16.91 18.21
CA LEU A 357 -5.22 -17.85 18.05
C LEU A 357 -5.02 -19.18 18.80
N ALA A 358 -3.86 -19.44 19.37
CA ALA A 358 -3.58 -20.60 20.21
C ALA A 358 -3.97 -20.38 21.68
N LYS A 359 -4.15 -19.13 22.11
CA LYS A 359 -4.61 -18.76 23.47
C LYS A 359 -6.12 -18.96 23.59
#